data_70348c81239ced192ada2895b921ef8a
#
_entry.id   70348c81239ced192ada2895b921ef8a
#
_cell.length_a   1.000
_cell.length_b   1.000
_cell.length_c   1.000
_cell.angle_alpha   90.00
_cell.angle_beta   90.00
_cell.angle_gamma   90.00
#
_symmetry.space_group_name_H-M   'P 1'
#
loop_
_entity.id
_entity.type
_entity.pdbx_description
1 polymer ?
#
loop_
_entity_poly.entity_id
_entity_poly.type
_entity_poly.pdbx_seq_one_letter_code
_entity_poly.pdbx_strand_id
1 'polypeptide(L)'
;MRMRLLLLIITAITIVSCNDARKSETFRVLEDVDSYIEARPDSALAVLEGIDVEDLESKEEKAKYALLMSMALDKNYIDRTDFEVLQPAIDYYEDHGSATDKLRTFYYQGRIYYNRGEPEEAMECYIKSLDLGAGSNNLAAKALNYNAQSLLYYDYFNWEKIVECSLAAAECYKSLGNTDNYVRMLCRAAEGFSLLGDKESLNKYLGECKKLLSKINGASKSYYYAVYITHNCDELPKEETYAIINEYLDLTPNKDVDWIVVADAYLDIGDVASAKNALDNFPQSKVQMDKYYAMLTRIYKADGSYKEALETYEQYNKITDSLDFAALKQDTQFIEERHQLELKALQEKEAKIRTALICIIALLVALIAIYLIRKQLKIRTAEKKQLEIEKKRYEQLYADAIAERDALTKMIEDSSVKDETKAVIRERLEVLNKVIISHITDTSSANKKAFQELEALVADRDSFIESTRLTIEGNNPEFIAALKKQGLTDEEINICCLYVIGLKGKDIKTYTNQSRLYIQSAEIRHKLGLTENDTNLSIHLRNMCENEVC
;
A
#
# COMPACT_ATOMS: atom_id res chain seq x y z
N MET A 1 -37.15 -15.32 0.31
CA MET A 1 -35.85 -15.13 0.99
C MET A 1 -34.77 -16.12 0.52
N ARG A 2 -35.03 -17.44 0.49
CA ARG A 2 -34.08 -18.47 0.04
C ARG A 2 -33.58 -18.31 -1.42
N MET A 3 -34.46 -17.90 -2.34
CA MET A 3 -34.11 -17.72 -3.76
C MET A 3 -33.20 -16.49 -4.00
N ARG A 4 -33.33 -15.40 -3.21
CA ARG A 4 -32.44 -14.23 -3.27
C ARG A 4 -31.06 -14.53 -2.67
N LEU A 5 -31.00 -15.39 -1.63
CA LEU A 5 -29.74 -15.85 -1.06
C LEU A 5 -28.98 -16.77 -2.03
N LEU A 6 -29.72 -17.65 -2.75
CA LEU A 6 -29.13 -18.52 -3.78
C LEU A 6 -28.57 -17.71 -4.96
N LEU A 7 -29.28 -16.64 -5.40
CA LEU A 7 -28.80 -15.74 -6.44
C LEU A 7 -27.55 -14.97 -5.99
N LEU A 8 -27.48 -14.51 -4.72
CA LEU A 8 -26.29 -13.84 -4.16
C LEU A 8 -25.10 -14.79 -4.03
N ILE A 9 -25.35 -16.07 -3.70
CA ILE A 9 -24.28 -17.08 -3.65
C ILE A 9 -23.80 -17.42 -5.08
N ILE A 10 -24.71 -17.55 -6.04
CA ILE A 10 -24.35 -17.79 -7.45
C ILE A 10 -23.60 -16.60 -8.04
N THR A 11 -24.02 -15.36 -7.74
CA THR A 11 -23.28 -14.15 -8.18
C THR A 11 -21.93 -14.03 -7.49
N ALA A 12 -21.80 -14.41 -6.21
CA ALA A 12 -20.52 -14.45 -5.52
C ALA A 12 -19.59 -15.51 -6.11
N ILE A 13 -20.10 -16.71 -6.42
CA ILE A 13 -19.32 -17.80 -7.05
C ILE A 13 -18.91 -17.41 -8.48
N THR A 14 -19.77 -16.74 -9.25
CA THR A 14 -19.41 -16.28 -10.61
C THR A 14 -18.38 -15.14 -10.59
N ILE A 15 -18.38 -14.27 -9.58
CA ILE A 15 -17.38 -13.21 -9.42
C ILE A 15 -16.01 -13.81 -9.05
N VAL A 16 -15.96 -14.83 -8.20
CA VAL A 16 -14.71 -15.53 -7.84
C VAL A 16 -14.18 -16.36 -9.02
N SER A 17 -15.06 -17.02 -9.79
CA SER A 17 -14.67 -17.80 -10.98
C SER A 17 -14.24 -16.91 -12.16
N CYS A 18 -14.75 -15.67 -12.28
CA CYS A 18 -14.34 -14.75 -13.34
C CYS A 18 -12.97 -14.10 -13.11
N ASN A 19 -12.43 -14.12 -11.88
CA ASN A 19 -11.09 -13.56 -11.61
C ASN A 19 -9.99 -14.51 -12.10
N ASP A 20 -10.17 -15.84 -11.98
CA ASP A 20 -9.21 -16.82 -12.49
C ASP A 20 -9.22 -16.97 -14.04
N ALA A 21 -10.33 -16.66 -14.68
CA ALA A 21 -10.44 -16.74 -16.14
C ALA A 21 -9.80 -15.55 -16.89
N ARG A 22 -9.26 -14.56 -16.17
CA ARG A 22 -8.63 -13.36 -16.76
C ARG A 22 -7.11 -13.30 -16.58
N LYS A 23 -6.50 -14.27 -15.89
CA LYS A 23 -5.04 -14.32 -15.76
C LYS A 23 -4.44 -14.82 -17.08
N SER A 24 -3.42 -14.11 -17.57
CA SER A 24 -2.68 -14.52 -18.76
C SER A 24 -2.01 -15.89 -18.55
N GLU A 25 -1.66 -16.57 -19.62
CA GLU A 25 -0.89 -17.82 -19.52
C GLU A 25 0.46 -17.55 -18.83
N THR A 26 1.11 -16.44 -19.15
CA THR A 26 2.37 -16.00 -18.55
C THR A 26 2.22 -15.78 -17.03
N PHE A 27 1.12 -15.17 -16.58
CA PHE A 27 0.88 -14.98 -15.15
C PHE A 27 0.77 -16.31 -14.38
N ARG A 28 0.15 -17.34 -14.99
CA ARG A 28 0.08 -18.69 -14.40
C ARG A 28 1.46 -19.34 -14.30
N VAL A 29 2.31 -19.15 -15.32
CA VAL A 29 3.71 -19.61 -15.25
C VAL A 29 4.44 -18.92 -14.09
N LEU A 30 4.24 -17.61 -13.91
CA LEU A 30 4.84 -16.89 -12.78
C LEU A 30 4.33 -17.38 -11.41
N GLU A 31 3.04 -17.70 -11.28
CA GLU A 31 2.50 -18.30 -10.05
C GLU A 31 3.08 -19.70 -9.78
N ASP A 32 3.25 -20.50 -10.82
CA ASP A 32 3.87 -21.81 -10.70
C ASP A 32 5.35 -21.68 -10.25
N VAL A 33 6.13 -20.81 -10.89
CA VAL A 33 7.50 -20.50 -10.48
C VAL A 33 7.57 -20.05 -9.01
N ASP A 34 6.69 -19.16 -8.57
CA ASP A 34 6.63 -18.70 -7.19
C ASP A 34 6.42 -19.84 -6.20
N SER A 35 5.69 -20.87 -6.58
CA SER A 35 5.40 -22.02 -5.72
C SER A 35 6.63 -22.87 -5.40
N TYR A 36 7.64 -22.91 -6.27
CA TYR A 36 8.81 -23.77 -6.09
C TYR A 36 10.17 -23.06 -6.07
N ILE A 37 10.22 -21.75 -6.28
CA ILE A 37 11.48 -20.98 -6.36
C ILE A 37 12.37 -21.12 -5.12
N GLU A 38 11.76 -21.32 -3.94
CA GLU A 38 12.52 -21.55 -2.70
C GLU A 38 13.25 -22.91 -2.71
N ALA A 39 12.67 -23.92 -3.33
CA ALA A 39 13.22 -25.27 -3.34
C ALA A 39 14.11 -25.57 -4.57
N ARG A 40 13.83 -24.89 -5.70
CA ARG A 40 14.51 -25.14 -6.99
C ARG A 40 14.80 -23.82 -7.70
N PRO A 41 15.69 -22.98 -7.14
CA PRO A 41 15.97 -21.66 -7.69
C PRO A 41 16.62 -21.69 -9.08
N ASP A 42 17.44 -22.70 -9.39
CA ASP A 42 18.03 -22.98 -10.68
C ASP A 42 16.99 -23.20 -11.77
N SER A 43 16.02 -24.07 -11.48
CA SER A 43 14.89 -24.34 -12.37
C SER A 43 14.00 -23.11 -12.55
N ALA A 44 13.79 -22.34 -11.48
CA ALA A 44 13.03 -21.10 -11.52
C ALA A 44 13.71 -20.06 -12.42
N LEU A 45 15.04 -19.89 -12.31
CA LEU A 45 15.81 -18.99 -13.13
C LEU A 45 15.71 -19.37 -14.61
N ALA A 46 15.89 -20.65 -14.95
CA ALA A 46 15.81 -21.13 -16.33
C ALA A 46 14.43 -20.88 -16.98
N VAL A 47 13.33 -21.03 -16.20
CA VAL A 47 11.99 -20.73 -16.71
C VAL A 47 11.80 -19.23 -16.89
N LEU A 48 12.25 -18.41 -15.94
CA LEU A 48 12.11 -16.96 -16.00
C LEU A 48 12.94 -16.35 -17.15
N GLU A 49 14.14 -16.85 -17.42
CA GLU A 49 14.97 -16.43 -18.56
C GLU A 49 14.34 -16.78 -19.92
N GLY A 50 13.43 -17.76 -19.95
CA GLY A 50 12.69 -18.14 -21.15
C GLY A 50 11.45 -17.28 -21.42
N ILE A 51 11.05 -16.40 -20.50
CA ILE A 51 9.89 -15.50 -20.68
C ILE A 51 10.34 -14.25 -21.44
N ASP A 52 9.65 -13.94 -22.56
CA ASP A 52 9.82 -12.66 -23.22
C ASP A 52 9.11 -11.56 -22.42
N VAL A 53 9.86 -10.53 -22.02
CA VAL A 53 9.33 -9.40 -21.24
C VAL A 53 8.25 -8.62 -22.01
N GLU A 54 8.28 -8.68 -23.34
CA GLU A 54 7.26 -8.09 -24.21
C GLU A 54 5.89 -8.79 -24.08
N ASP A 55 5.88 -10.06 -23.67
CA ASP A 55 4.64 -10.84 -23.45
C ASP A 55 3.94 -10.51 -22.13
N LEU A 56 4.55 -9.69 -21.27
CA LEU A 56 3.99 -9.27 -20.00
C LEU A 56 2.98 -8.11 -20.22
N GLU A 57 1.69 -8.43 -20.13
CA GLU A 57 0.61 -7.52 -20.52
C GLU A 57 0.32 -6.43 -19.46
N SER A 58 0.42 -6.76 -18.19
CA SER A 58 0.04 -5.86 -17.10
C SER A 58 1.23 -5.40 -16.25
N LYS A 59 1.05 -4.28 -15.52
CA LYS A 59 2.04 -3.82 -14.53
C LYS A 59 2.24 -4.85 -13.41
N GLU A 60 1.20 -5.58 -13.03
CA GLU A 60 1.27 -6.62 -12.02
C GLU A 60 2.13 -7.79 -12.50
N GLU A 61 1.97 -8.23 -13.75
CA GLU A 61 2.81 -9.28 -14.34
C GLU A 61 4.27 -8.88 -14.41
N LYS A 62 4.56 -7.66 -14.87
CA LYS A 62 5.91 -7.10 -14.91
C LYS A 62 6.53 -7.04 -13.52
N ALA A 63 5.76 -6.62 -12.53
CA ALA A 63 6.22 -6.58 -11.14
C ALA A 63 6.47 -7.98 -10.56
N LYS A 64 5.56 -8.92 -10.81
CA LYS A 64 5.71 -10.32 -10.37
C LYS A 64 6.92 -10.98 -11.00
N TYR A 65 7.10 -10.83 -12.32
CA TYR A 65 8.27 -11.30 -13.03
C TYR A 65 9.56 -10.69 -12.46
N ALA A 66 9.61 -9.37 -12.29
CA ALA A 66 10.76 -8.64 -11.77
C ALA A 66 11.17 -9.13 -10.37
N LEU A 67 10.19 -9.33 -9.48
CA LEU A 67 10.42 -9.88 -8.15
C LEU A 67 10.97 -11.29 -8.21
N LEU A 68 10.32 -12.19 -8.96
CA LEU A 68 10.74 -13.59 -9.06
C LEU A 68 12.12 -13.73 -9.73
N MET A 69 12.41 -12.94 -10.77
CA MET A 69 13.72 -12.91 -11.41
C MET A 69 14.81 -12.47 -10.43
N SER A 70 14.57 -11.41 -9.65
CA SER A 70 15.52 -10.95 -8.63
C SER A 70 15.72 -12.00 -7.54
N MET A 71 14.65 -12.70 -7.13
CA MET A 71 14.73 -13.84 -6.20
C MET A 71 15.57 -14.97 -6.80
N ALA A 72 15.31 -15.36 -8.04
CA ALA A 72 16.02 -16.45 -8.70
C ALA A 72 17.52 -16.13 -8.88
N LEU A 73 17.85 -14.90 -9.25
CA LEU A 73 19.26 -14.46 -9.38
C LEU A 73 19.99 -14.53 -8.03
N ASP A 74 19.45 -13.92 -6.96
CA ASP A 74 20.07 -13.94 -5.64
C ASP A 74 20.27 -15.38 -5.11
N LYS A 75 19.27 -16.24 -5.27
CA LYS A 75 19.33 -17.64 -4.82
C LYS A 75 20.29 -18.52 -5.62
N ASN A 76 20.64 -18.10 -6.84
CA ASN A 76 21.67 -18.72 -7.68
C ASN A 76 23.05 -18.03 -7.52
N TYR A 77 23.22 -17.20 -6.49
CA TYR A 77 24.48 -16.48 -6.19
C TYR A 77 24.92 -15.53 -7.32
N ILE A 78 23.96 -14.99 -8.07
CA ILE A 78 24.16 -13.96 -9.09
C ILE A 78 23.82 -12.61 -8.46
N ASP A 79 24.84 -11.98 -7.90
CA ASP A 79 24.69 -10.71 -7.21
C ASP A 79 24.40 -9.56 -8.21
N ARG A 80 23.33 -8.81 -7.95
CA ARG A 80 23.02 -7.59 -8.71
C ARG A 80 23.42 -6.36 -7.91
N THR A 81 23.94 -5.37 -8.63
CA THR A 81 24.33 -4.07 -8.09
C THR A 81 23.54 -2.92 -8.73
N ASP A 82 22.56 -3.22 -9.58
CA ASP A 82 21.63 -2.28 -10.22
C ASP A 82 20.18 -2.70 -9.97
N PHE A 83 19.26 -1.76 -10.14
CA PHE A 83 17.83 -1.98 -9.94
C PHE A 83 17.08 -2.36 -11.23
N GLU A 84 17.76 -2.49 -12.37
CA GLU A 84 17.13 -2.66 -13.68
C GLU A 84 16.08 -3.80 -13.66
N VAL A 85 16.44 -4.95 -13.10
CA VAL A 85 15.56 -6.12 -13.01
C VAL A 85 14.45 -5.90 -11.99
N LEU A 86 14.75 -5.34 -10.81
CA LEU A 86 13.79 -5.24 -9.70
C LEU A 86 12.89 -4.00 -9.79
N GLN A 87 13.26 -2.98 -10.56
CA GLN A 87 12.57 -1.68 -10.59
C GLN A 87 11.06 -1.79 -10.84
N PRO A 88 10.55 -2.62 -11.79
CA PRO A 88 9.11 -2.77 -11.96
C PRO A 88 8.37 -3.29 -10.70
N ALA A 89 9.04 -4.13 -9.89
CA ALA A 89 8.49 -4.61 -8.64
C ALA A 89 8.47 -3.52 -7.56
N ILE A 90 9.55 -2.73 -7.45
CA ILE A 90 9.62 -1.60 -6.50
C ILE A 90 8.49 -0.62 -6.80
N ASP A 91 8.36 -0.17 -8.06
CA ASP A 91 7.38 0.83 -8.48
C ASP A 91 5.93 0.37 -8.27
N TYR A 92 5.67 -0.93 -8.43
CA TYR A 92 4.32 -1.46 -8.30
C TYR A 92 3.96 -1.84 -6.87
N TYR A 93 4.85 -2.57 -6.16
CA TYR A 93 4.54 -3.11 -4.85
C TYR A 93 4.68 -2.09 -3.71
N GLU A 94 5.19 -0.90 -3.94
CA GLU A 94 5.15 0.17 -2.93
C GLU A 94 3.71 0.48 -2.51
N ASP A 95 2.82 0.63 -3.49
CA ASP A 95 1.41 0.99 -3.24
C ASP A 95 0.44 -0.20 -3.36
N HIS A 96 0.84 -1.29 -4.05
CA HIS A 96 -0.01 -2.43 -4.41
C HIS A 96 0.53 -3.73 -3.80
N GLY A 97 -0.13 -4.84 -4.12
CA GLY A 97 0.31 -6.18 -3.74
C GLY A 97 0.02 -6.56 -2.29
N SER A 98 0.34 -7.80 -1.99
CA SER A 98 0.19 -8.38 -0.66
C SER A 98 1.34 -7.95 0.27
N ALA A 99 1.15 -8.12 1.59
CA ALA A 99 2.24 -7.95 2.57
C ALA A 99 3.45 -8.85 2.25
N THR A 100 3.25 -10.00 1.62
CA THR A 100 4.34 -10.90 1.19
C THR A 100 5.12 -10.34 0.01
N ASP A 101 4.44 -9.75 -0.98
CA ASP A 101 5.11 -9.14 -2.13
C ASP A 101 5.95 -7.94 -1.69
N LYS A 102 5.42 -7.11 -0.80
CA LYS A 102 6.13 -5.97 -0.19
C LYS A 102 7.35 -6.44 0.61
N LEU A 103 7.18 -7.43 1.48
CA LEU A 103 8.26 -8.02 2.28
C LEU A 103 9.43 -8.47 1.38
N ARG A 104 9.13 -9.23 0.33
CA ARG A 104 10.15 -9.74 -0.59
C ARG A 104 10.81 -8.62 -1.41
N THR A 105 10.02 -7.72 -1.99
CA THR A 105 10.52 -6.66 -2.87
C THR A 105 11.52 -5.76 -2.14
N PHE A 106 11.18 -5.27 -0.95
CA PHE A 106 12.07 -4.39 -0.20
C PHE A 106 13.25 -5.14 0.42
N TYR A 107 13.11 -6.45 0.69
CA TYR A 107 14.26 -7.29 1.03
C TYR A 107 15.27 -7.35 -0.13
N TYR A 108 14.84 -7.65 -1.36
CA TYR A 108 15.74 -7.72 -2.51
C TYR A 108 16.27 -6.35 -2.93
N GLN A 109 15.52 -5.27 -2.68
CA GLN A 109 16.05 -3.92 -2.82
C GLN A 109 17.23 -3.68 -1.85
N GLY A 110 17.08 -4.08 -0.59
CA GLY A 110 18.16 -4.03 0.38
C GLY A 110 19.36 -4.89 0.01
N ARG A 111 19.14 -6.09 -0.59
CA ARG A 111 20.21 -6.95 -1.11
C ARG A 111 21.04 -6.24 -2.19
N ILE A 112 20.38 -5.52 -3.11
CA ILE A 112 21.08 -4.77 -4.17
C ILE A 112 21.93 -3.65 -3.56
N TYR A 113 21.42 -2.91 -2.59
CA TYR A 113 22.19 -1.89 -1.88
C TYR A 113 23.37 -2.49 -1.12
N TYR A 114 23.17 -3.62 -0.44
CA TYR A 114 24.25 -4.33 0.24
C TYR A 114 25.36 -4.75 -0.73
N ASN A 115 25.00 -5.31 -1.89
CA ASN A 115 25.96 -5.73 -2.92
C ASN A 115 26.71 -4.54 -3.55
N ARG A 116 26.12 -3.32 -3.53
CA ARG A 116 26.78 -2.07 -3.94
C ARG A 116 27.74 -1.52 -2.90
N GLY A 117 27.74 -2.05 -1.70
CA GLY A 117 28.47 -1.50 -0.57
C GLY A 117 27.81 -0.25 0.03
N GLU A 118 26.48 -0.16 -0.04
CA GLU A 118 25.64 0.90 0.52
C GLU A 118 24.82 0.30 1.70
N PRO A 119 25.46 0.06 2.84
CA PRO A 119 24.85 -0.68 3.96
C PRO A 119 23.74 0.07 4.67
N GLU A 120 23.78 1.41 4.66
CA GLU A 120 22.76 2.26 5.27
C GLU A 120 21.44 2.13 4.52
N GLU A 121 21.46 2.29 3.21
CA GLU A 121 20.31 2.12 2.34
C GLU A 121 19.80 0.68 2.37
N ALA A 122 20.71 -0.30 2.49
CA ALA A 122 20.33 -1.69 2.69
C ALA A 122 19.53 -1.88 3.99
N MET A 123 20.00 -1.30 5.10
CA MET A 123 19.31 -1.38 6.39
C MET A 123 17.93 -0.71 6.34
N GLU A 124 17.83 0.48 5.75
CA GLU A 124 16.55 1.16 5.57
C GLU A 124 15.55 0.28 4.80
N CYS A 125 16.01 -0.37 3.71
CA CYS A 125 15.17 -1.29 2.94
C CYS A 125 14.76 -2.52 3.73
N TYR A 126 15.65 -3.12 4.54
CA TYR A 126 15.31 -4.28 5.36
C TYR A 126 14.30 -3.94 6.46
N ILE A 127 14.42 -2.76 7.08
CA ILE A 127 13.43 -2.27 8.05
C ILE A 127 12.09 -2.04 7.37
N LYS A 128 12.07 -1.28 6.25
CA LYS A 128 10.86 -1.03 5.44
C LYS A 128 10.18 -2.33 5.00
N SER A 129 10.98 -3.34 4.64
CA SER A 129 10.50 -4.66 4.25
C SER A 129 9.68 -5.33 5.36
N LEU A 130 10.19 -5.35 6.60
CA LEU A 130 9.49 -5.95 7.74
C LEU A 130 8.25 -5.14 8.14
N ASP A 131 8.32 -3.81 8.10
CA ASP A 131 7.20 -2.94 8.44
C ASP A 131 6.03 -3.13 7.47
N LEU A 132 6.29 -3.04 6.17
CA LEU A 132 5.27 -3.24 5.13
C LEU A 132 4.82 -4.70 5.04
N GLY A 133 5.71 -5.63 5.38
CA GLY A 133 5.49 -7.06 5.42
C GLY A 133 4.94 -7.58 6.75
N ALA A 134 4.60 -6.74 7.73
CA ALA A 134 4.18 -7.16 9.08
C ALA A 134 3.02 -8.17 9.05
N GLY A 135 2.05 -7.99 8.15
CA GLY A 135 0.93 -8.91 7.94
C GLY A 135 1.24 -10.18 7.17
N SER A 136 2.47 -10.38 6.70
CA SER A 136 2.86 -11.57 5.95
C SER A 136 3.08 -12.78 6.86
N ASN A 137 2.63 -13.94 6.40
CA ASN A 137 2.94 -15.25 7.01
C ASN A 137 4.16 -15.92 6.35
N ASN A 138 4.88 -15.25 5.45
CA ASN A 138 6.06 -15.82 4.80
C ASN A 138 7.27 -15.80 5.73
N LEU A 139 7.40 -16.88 6.52
CA LEU A 139 8.50 -17.03 7.48
C LEU A 139 9.87 -17.11 6.80
N ALA A 140 9.96 -17.64 5.57
CA ALA A 140 11.22 -17.71 4.83
C ALA A 140 11.75 -16.32 4.51
N ALA A 141 10.91 -15.43 3.97
CA ALA A 141 11.30 -14.07 3.67
C ALA A 141 11.63 -13.26 4.95
N LYS A 142 10.88 -13.46 6.03
CA LYS A 142 11.20 -12.85 7.34
C LYS A 142 12.55 -13.32 7.88
N ALA A 143 12.82 -14.63 7.80
CA ALA A 143 14.10 -15.18 8.24
C ALA A 143 15.28 -14.63 7.45
N LEU A 144 15.14 -14.52 6.12
CA LEU A 144 16.17 -13.91 5.26
C LEU A 144 16.43 -12.46 5.65
N ASN A 145 15.36 -11.70 5.92
CA ASN A 145 15.47 -10.31 6.30
C ASN A 145 16.19 -10.14 7.65
N TYR A 146 15.77 -10.85 8.68
CA TYR A 146 16.44 -10.82 9.98
C TYR A 146 17.90 -11.27 9.90
N ASN A 147 18.19 -12.31 9.09
CA ASN A 147 19.57 -12.74 8.85
C ASN A 147 20.39 -11.63 8.18
N ALA A 148 19.85 -10.94 7.17
CA ALA A 148 20.54 -9.83 6.51
C ALA A 148 20.81 -8.66 7.48
N GLN A 149 19.83 -8.29 8.29
CA GLN A 149 20.04 -7.29 9.34
C GLN A 149 21.11 -7.71 10.35
N SER A 150 21.12 -8.99 10.78
CA SER A 150 22.13 -9.47 11.72
C SER A 150 23.56 -9.38 11.16
N LEU A 151 23.73 -9.57 9.85
CA LEU A 151 25.02 -9.39 9.17
C LEU A 151 25.46 -7.93 9.17
N LEU A 152 24.57 -7.01 8.83
CA LEU A 152 24.86 -5.58 8.87
C LEU A 152 25.21 -5.13 10.29
N TYR A 153 24.42 -5.53 11.29
CA TYR A 153 24.75 -5.19 12.69
C TYR A 153 26.08 -5.78 13.16
N TYR A 154 26.53 -6.91 12.59
CA TYR A 154 27.84 -7.48 12.84
C TYR A 154 28.94 -6.56 12.34
N ASP A 155 28.82 -6.05 11.11
CA ASP A 155 29.77 -5.13 10.51
C ASP A 155 29.88 -3.80 11.28
N TYR A 156 28.82 -3.43 12.01
CA TYR A 156 28.74 -2.21 12.81
C TYR A 156 28.90 -2.41 14.31
N PHE A 157 29.29 -3.61 14.75
CA PHE A 157 29.58 -3.92 16.15
C PHE A 157 28.39 -3.72 17.12
N ASN A 158 27.13 -3.86 16.62
CA ASN A 158 25.93 -3.76 17.46
C ASN A 158 25.49 -5.16 17.91
N TRP A 159 26.13 -5.63 18.99
CA TRP A 159 26.00 -7.01 19.45
C TRP A 159 24.60 -7.36 19.95
N GLU A 160 23.92 -6.43 20.61
CA GLU A 160 22.55 -6.61 21.08
C GLU A 160 21.60 -6.86 19.93
N LYS A 161 21.74 -6.11 18.84
CA LYS A 161 20.91 -6.26 17.65
C LYS A 161 21.23 -7.52 16.85
N ILE A 162 22.50 -7.94 16.84
CA ILE A 162 22.87 -9.25 16.27
C ILE A 162 22.10 -10.37 16.97
N VAL A 163 22.11 -10.38 18.31
CA VAL A 163 21.39 -11.39 19.09
C VAL A 163 19.89 -11.35 18.77
N GLU A 164 19.27 -10.17 18.83
CA GLU A 164 17.85 -9.99 18.56
C GLU A 164 17.47 -10.52 17.18
N CYS A 165 18.15 -10.06 16.13
CA CYS A 165 17.86 -10.45 14.75
C CYS A 165 18.17 -11.93 14.49
N SER A 166 19.29 -12.45 15.03
CA SER A 166 19.65 -13.86 14.85
C SER A 166 18.64 -14.79 15.53
N LEU A 167 18.16 -14.48 16.72
CA LEU A 167 17.14 -15.28 17.40
C LEU A 167 15.78 -15.19 16.69
N ALA A 168 15.40 -14.03 16.15
CA ALA A 168 14.18 -13.88 15.35
C ALA A 168 14.25 -14.70 14.05
N ALA A 169 15.39 -14.69 13.37
CA ALA A 169 15.62 -15.54 12.20
C ALA A 169 15.60 -17.04 12.56
N ALA A 170 16.24 -17.41 13.68
CA ALA A 170 16.26 -18.78 14.17
C ALA A 170 14.84 -19.32 14.42
N GLU A 171 13.98 -18.55 15.07
CA GLU A 171 12.60 -18.98 15.34
C GLU A 171 11.79 -19.18 14.04
N CYS A 172 12.01 -18.32 13.04
CA CYS A 172 11.42 -18.52 11.72
C CYS A 172 11.92 -19.81 11.06
N TYR A 173 13.23 -20.07 11.05
CA TYR A 173 13.81 -21.30 10.47
C TYR A 173 13.40 -22.56 11.21
N LYS A 174 13.27 -22.50 12.54
CA LYS A 174 12.74 -23.59 13.35
C LYS A 174 11.32 -23.95 12.96
N SER A 175 10.46 -22.95 12.81
CA SER A 175 9.07 -23.11 12.38
C SER A 175 8.95 -23.68 10.96
N LEU A 176 9.92 -23.41 10.10
CA LEU A 176 10.02 -23.95 8.74
C LEU A 176 10.63 -25.38 8.70
N GLY A 177 11.12 -25.89 9.82
CA GLY A 177 11.85 -27.17 9.85
C GLY A 177 13.24 -27.13 9.18
N ASN A 178 13.77 -25.93 8.89
CA ASN A 178 15.10 -25.75 8.30
C ASN A 178 16.16 -25.78 9.40
N THR A 179 16.60 -26.99 9.76
CA THR A 179 17.52 -27.22 10.87
C THR A 179 18.91 -26.62 10.61
N ASP A 180 19.37 -26.61 9.36
CA ASP A 180 20.67 -26.03 8.99
C ASP A 180 20.75 -24.55 9.30
N ASN A 181 19.80 -23.76 8.76
CA ASN A 181 19.78 -22.34 9.02
C ASN A 181 19.40 -21.99 10.46
N TYR A 182 18.56 -22.81 11.10
CA TYR A 182 18.29 -22.67 12.52
C TYR A 182 19.56 -22.72 13.35
N VAL A 183 20.40 -23.75 13.15
CA VAL A 183 21.70 -23.88 13.86
C VAL A 183 22.62 -22.74 13.53
N ARG A 184 22.73 -22.32 12.28
CA ARG A 184 23.58 -21.19 11.88
C ARG A 184 23.17 -19.87 12.59
N MET A 185 21.88 -19.62 12.72
CA MET A 185 21.39 -18.44 13.42
C MET A 185 21.60 -18.52 14.93
N LEU A 186 21.46 -19.71 15.53
CA LEU A 186 21.81 -19.89 16.94
C LEU A 186 23.31 -19.68 17.21
N CYS A 187 24.18 -20.16 16.32
CA CYS A 187 25.62 -19.91 16.41
C CYS A 187 25.91 -18.41 16.36
N ARG A 188 25.29 -17.65 15.42
CA ARG A 188 25.47 -16.19 15.35
C ARG A 188 24.95 -15.48 16.59
N ALA A 189 23.82 -15.92 17.14
CA ALA A 189 23.35 -15.37 18.41
C ALA A 189 24.34 -15.67 19.55
N ALA A 190 24.92 -16.87 19.56
CA ALA A 190 25.94 -17.26 20.52
C ALA A 190 27.21 -16.40 20.41
N GLU A 191 27.68 -16.08 19.20
CA GLU A 191 28.76 -15.09 18.97
C GLU A 191 28.39 -13.73 19.55
N GLY A 192 27.20 -13.23 19.29
CA GLY A 192 26.72 -11.95 19.86
C GLY A 192 26.73 -11.98 21.38
N PHE A 193 26.25 -13.04 22.01
CA PHE A 193 26.30 -13.20 23.48
C PHE A 193 27.74 -13.24 24.02
N SER A 194 28.65 -13.90 23.32
CA SER A 194 30.07 -13.90 23.69
C SER A 194 30.66 -12.48 23.70
N LEU A 195 30.36 -11.70 22.65
CA LEU A 195 30.83 -10.32 22.51
C LEU A 195 30.20 -9.37 23.55
N LEU A 196 29.01 -9.72 24.06
CA LEU A 196 28.38 -9.04 25.21
C LEU A 196 28.89 -9.52 26.56
N GLY A 197 29.77 -10.56 26.62
CA GLY A 197 30.28 -11.15 27.84
C GLY A 197 29.31 -12.10 28.56
N ASP A 198 28.21 -12.49 27.91
CA ASP A 198 27.22 -13.43 28.44
C ASP A 198 27.57 -14.88 28.07
N LYS A 199 28.51 -15.45 28.85
CA LYS A 199 28.96 -16.85 28.72
C LYS A 199 27.86 -17.87 28.99
N GLU A 200 26.86 -17.56 29.82
CA GLU A 200 25.75 -18.49 30.10
C GLU A 200 24.91 -18.70 28.86
N SER A 201 24.48 -17.62 28.20
CA SER A 201 23.73 -17.68 26.95
C SER A 201 24.56 -18.28 25.80
N LEU A 202 25.83 -17.93 25.66
CA LEU A 202 26.77 -18.55 24.71
C LEU A 202 26.69 -20.07 24.82
N ASN A 203 26.99 -20.61 26.02
CA ASN A 203 27.03 -22.05 26.27
C ASN A 203 25.67 -22.74 26.10
N LYS A 204 24.58 -22.06 26.46
CA LYS A 204 23.22 -22.53 26.25
C LYS A 204 22.94 -22.77 24.77
N TYR A 205 23.20 -21.78 23.92
CA TYR A 205 22.85 -21.87 22.49
C TYR A 205 23.81 -22.79 21.74
N LEU A 206 25.11 -22.79 22.03
CA LEU A 206 26.05 -23.77 21.48
C LEU A 206 25.72 -25.21 21.93
N GLY A 207 25.26 -25.39 23.16
CA GLY A 207 24.79 -26.67 23.66
C GLY A 207 23.50 -27.15 22.95
N GLU A 208 22.62 -26.24 22.53
CA GLU A 208 21.47 -26.58 21.68
C GLU A 208 21.91 -26.99 20.28
N CYS A 209 22.82 -26.25 19.67
CA CYS A 209 23.42 -26.58 18.37
C CYS A 209 24.08 -27.95 18.39
N LYS A 210 24.85 -28.26 19.42
CA LYS A 210 25.53 -29.57 19.59
C LYS A 210 24.57 -30.78 19.50
N LYS A 211 23.37 -30.67 20.05
CA LYS A 211 22.33 -31.71 19.97
C LYS A 211 21.79 -31.96 18.57
N LEU A 212 21.99 -31.00 17.68
CA LEU A 212 21.46 -31.01 16.31
C LEU A 212 22.52 -31.37 15.25
N LEU A 213 23.80 -31.51 15.62
CA LEU A 213 24.89 -31.77 14.67
C LEU A 213 24.66 -32.96 13.77
N SER A 214 24.04 -34.03 14.28
CA SER A 214 23.74 -35.23 13.46
C SER A 214 22.64 -35.00 12.39
N LYS A 215 21.92 -33.88 12.46
CA LYS A 215 20.76 -33.54 11.59
C LYS A 215 21.06 -32.47 10.56
N ILE A 216 22.25 -31.91 10.57
CA ILE A 216 22.66 -30.82 9.68
C ILE A 216 23.75 -31.24 8.71
N ASN A 217 23.88 -30.47 7.62
CA ASN A 217 24.90 -30.70 6.59
C ASN A 217 26.32 -30.30 7.04
N GLY A 218 27.32 -30.69 6.24
CA GLY A 218 28.74 -30.42 6.54
C GLY A 218 29.04 -28.93 6.70
N ALA A 219 28.49 -28.08 5.83
CA ALA A 219 28.74 -26.64 5.88
C ALA A 219 28.18 -25.99 7.18
N SER A 220 27.02 -26.42 7.64
CA SER A 220 26.45 -25.94 8.91
C SER A 220 27.21 -26.48 10.12
N LYS A 221 27.76 -27.70 10.05
CA LYS A 221 28.68 -28.24 11.07
C LYS A 221 29.97 -27.45 11.12
N SER A 222 30.57 -27.21 9.97
CA SER A 222 31.79 -26.38 9.84
C SER A 222 31.59 -25.02 10.51
N TYR A 223 30.49 -24.33 10.21
CA TYR A 223 30.18 -23.04 10.86
C TYR A 223 30.04 -23.16 12.38
N TYR A 224 29.34 -24.20 12.87
CA TYR A 224 29.26 -24.47 14.31
C TYR A 224 30.63 -24.66 14.94
N TYR A 225 31.50 -25.48 14.32
CA TYR A 225 32.83 -25.73 14.86
C TYR A 225 33.71 -24.48 14.84
N ALA A 226 33.64 -23.65 13.81
CA ALA A 226 34.33 -22.37 13.78
C ALA A 226 33.96 -21.49 14.96
N VAL A 227 32.65 -21.31 15.21
CA VAL A 227 32.15 -20.52 16.36
C VAL A 227 32.52 -21.17 17.69
N TYR A 228 32.41 -22.50 17.78
CA TYR A 228 32.75 -23.23 19.01
C TYR A 228 34.24 -23.09 19.34
N ILE A 229 35.11 -23.21 18.35
CA ILE A 229 36.55 -23.03 18.48
C ILE A 229 36.87 -21.62 18.97
N THR A 230 36.31 -20.61 18.33
CA THR A 230 36.56 -19.19 18.65
C THR A 230 36.24 -18.82 20.11
N HIS A 231 35.24 -19.47 20.70
CA HIS A 231 34.69 -18.99 21.98
C HIS A 231 34.83 -19.98 23.16
N ASN A 232 35.36 -21.18 22.93
CA ASN A 232 35.45 -22.20 23.97
C ASN A 232 36.81 -22.93 24.07
N CYS A 233 37.71 -22.81 23.10
CA CYS A 233 38.97 -23.58 23.11
C CYS A 233 39.93 -23.19 24.23
N ASP A 234 39.84 -21.98 24.77
CA ASP A 234 40.62 -21.51 25.89
C ASP A 234 40.33 -22.27 27.21
N GLU A 235 39.14 -22.90 27.31
CA GLU A 235 38.68 -23.63 28.49
C GLU A 235 38.78 -25.15 28.35
N LEU A 236 39.19 -25.65 27.16
CA LEU A 236 39.19 -27.09 26.84
C LEU A 236 40.57 -27.74 27.08
N PRO A 237 40.59 -29.06 27.40
CA PRO A 237 41.81 -29.85 27.34
C PRO A 237 42.43 -29.85 25.95
N LYS A 238 43.77 -29.88 25.88
CA LYS A 238 44.51 -29.88 24.59
C LYS A 238 44.02 -30.93 23.61
N GLU A 239 43.84 -32.16 24.09
CA GLU A 239 43.42 -33.30 23.28
C GLU A 239 42.03 -33.09 22.66
N GLU A 240 41.11 -32.46 23.41
CA GLU A 240 39.77 -32.13 22.93
C GLU A 240 39.81 -31.00 21.87
N THR A 241 40.65 -29.99 22.12
CA THR A 241 40.87 -28.89 21.17
C THR A 241 41.44 -29.39 19.85
N TYR A 242 42.43 -30.28 19.86
CA TYR A 242 42.97 -30.91 18.65
C TYR A 242 41.90 -31.72 17.90
N ALA A 243 41.07 -32.47 18.62
CA ALA A 243 40.00 -33.26 18.01
C ALA A 243 38.97 -32.36 17.30
N ILE A 244 38.59 -31.27 17.92
CA ILE A 244 37.61 -30.32 17.36
C ILE A 244 38.18 -29.59 16.14
N ILE A 245 39.46 -29.15 16.21
CA ILE A 245 40.15 -28.52 15.06
C ILE A 245 40.20 -29.50 13.88
N ASN A 246 40.59 -30.76 14.12
CA ASN A 246 40.64 -31.74 13.05
C ASN A 246 39.26 -31.99 12.42
N GLU A 247 38.20 -32.08 13.23
CA GLU A 247 36.84 -32.25 12.70
C GLU A 247 36.39 -31.04 11.88
N TYR A 248 36.75 -29.82 12.31
CA TYR A 248 36.52 -28.59 11.53
C TYR A 248 37.24 -28.62 10.19
N LEU A 249 38.53 -28.98 10.18
CA LEU A 249 39.35 -29.04 8.95
C LEU A 249 38.87 -30.13 7.99
N ASP A 250 38.44 -31.29 8.51
CA ASP A 250 37.92 -32.38 7.70
C ASP A 250 36.59 -32.03 7.01
N LEU A 251 35.78 -31.21 7.65
CA LEU A 251 34.48 -30.77 7.13
C LEU A 251 34.54 -29.57 6.21
N THR A 252 35.62 -28.78 6.28
CA THR A 252 35.73 -27.48 5.62
C THR A 252 36.67 -27.56 4.42
N PRO A 253 36.22 -27.22 3.21
CA PRO A 253 37.12 -27.09 2.07
C PRO A 253 38.27 -26.11 2.37
N ASN A 254 39.49 -26.43 2.00
CA ASN A 254 40.69 -25.66 2.39
C ASN A 254 40.60 -24.15 2.08
N LYS A 255 39.91 -23.81 0.98
CA LYS A 255 39.67 -22.42 0.57
C LYS A 255 38.70 -21.66 1.48
N ASP A 256 37.88 -22.38 2.25
CA ASP A 256 36.82 -21.85 3.09
C ASP A 256 37.19 -21.94 4.59
N VAL A 257 38.36 -22.48 4.93
CA VAL A 257 38.89 -22.56 6.30
C VAL A 257 39.23 -21.16 6.81
N ASP A 258 38.70 -20.80 7.99
CA ASP A 258 39.18 -19.63 8.72
C ASP A 258 40.47 -19.98 9.49
N TRP A 259 41.59 -19.72 8.83
CA TRP A 259 42.91 -20.00 9.37
C TRP A 259 43.29 -19.15 10.58
N ILE A 260 42.64 -18.01 10.76
CA ILE A 260 42.80 -17.19 11.98
C ILE A 260 42.24 -17.91 13.18
N VAL A 261 41.01 -18.46 13.04
CA VAL A 261 40.34 -19.25 14.09
C VAL A 261 41.17 -20.48 14.47
N VAL A 262 41.72 -21.19 13.47
CA VAL A 262 42.57 -22.36 13.71
C VAL A 262 43.88 -21.99 14.40
N ALA A 263 44.54 -20.90 13.97
CA ALA A 263 45.75 -20.41 14.59
C ALA A 263 45.55 -19.96 16.04
N ASP A 264 44.41 -19.31 16.29
CA ASP A 264 44.04 -18.85 17.63
C ASP A 264 43.84 -20.03 18.59
N ALA A 265 43.08 -21.04 18.17
CA ALA A 265 42.87 -22.24 18.98
C ALA A 265 44.18 -23.00 19.31
N TYR A 266 45.14 -23.05 18.38
CA TYR A 266 46.46 -23.60 18.67
C TYR A 266 47.23 -22.75 19.65
N LEU A 267 47.12 -21.42 19.58
CA LEU A 267 47.73 -20.53 20.57
C LEU A 267 47.14 -20.71 21.97
N ASP A 268 45.86 -20.87 22.11
CA ASP A 268 45.16 -21.05 23.38
C ASP A 268 45.65 -22.30 24.13
N ILE A 269 45.96 -23.37 23.39
CA ILE A 269 46.56 -24.58 23.98
C ILE A 269 48.11 -24.51 24.08
N GLY A 270 48.71 -23.41 23.67
CA GLY A 270 50.17 -23.17 23.75
C GLY A 270 50.98 -23.89 22.67
N ASP A 271 50.35 -24.31 21.57
CA ASP A 271 51.03 -24.89 20.39
C ASP A 271 51.36 -23.81 19.36
N VAL A 272 52.41 -23.04 19.67
CA VAL A 272 52.85 -21.91 18.82
C VAL A 272 53.29 -22.38 17.42
N ALA A 273 53.86 -23.57 17.33
CA ALA A 273 54.34 -24.11 16.05
C ALA A 273 53.15 -24.39 15.09
N SER A 274 52.13 -25.08 15.59
CA SER A 274 50.90 -25.34 14.82
C SER A 274 50.12 -24.06 14.50
N ALA A 275 50.08 -23.09 15.42
CA ALA A 275 49.51 -21.78 15.18
C ALA A 275 50.18 -21.03 14.01
N LYS A 276 51.51 -21.06 13.94
CA LYS A 276 52.25 -20.44 12.86
C LYS A 276 51.98 -21.15 11.53
N ASN A 277 52.02 -22.47 11.53
CA ASN A 277 51.71 -23.26 10.32
C ASN A 277 50.29 -23.04 9.81
N ALA A 278 49.33 -22.89 10.70
CA ALA A 278 47.96 -22.55 10.33
C ALA A 278 47.88 -21.15 9.66
N LEU A 279 48.55 -20.16 10.25
CA LEU A 279 48.57 -18.79 9.70
C LEU A 279 49.27 -18.72 8.33
N ASP A 280 50.26 -19.60 8.04
CA ASP A 280 50.94 -19.68 6.75
C ASP A 280 49.96 -20.07 5.61
N ASN A 281 48.82 -20.70 5.91
CA ASN A 281 47.76 -21.01 4.94
C ASN A 281 46.76 -19.86 4.75
N PHE A 282 46.87 -18.79 5.50
CA PHE A 282 45.96 -17.64 5.40
C PHE A 282 46.09 -16.98 4.01
N PRO A 283 44.99 -16.75 3.26
CA PRO A 283 45.06 -16.13 1.95
C PRO A 283 45.55 -14.67 2.11
N GLN A 284 46.70 -14.36 1.52
CA GLN A 284 47.26 -13.00 1.54
C GLN A 284 46.51 -12.08 0.56
N SER A 285 45.22 -11.93 0.73
CA SER A 285 44.43 -10.91 0.07
C SER A 285 44.45 -9.62 0.92
N LYS A 286 44.23 -8.46 0.30
CA LYS A 286 44.18 -7.19 1.02
C LYS A 286 43.02 -7.11 2.04
N VAL A 287 42.08 -8.03 1.97
CA VAL A 287 40.94 -8.14 2.85
C VAL A 287 41.35 -8.92 4.11
N GLN A 288 41.05 -8.42 5.29
CA GLN A 288 41.34 -9.02 6.60
C GLN A 288 42.83 -9.04 7.01
N MET A 289 43.65 -8.18 6.45
CA MET A 289 45.07 -8.06 6.85
C MET A 289 45.22 -7.55 8.28
N ASP A 290 44.27 -6.84 8.82
CA ASP A 290 44.15 -6.45 10.22
C ASP A 290 44.14 -7.70 11.12
N LYS A 291 43.28 -8.67 10.84
CA LYS A 291 43.20 -9.94 11.58
C LYS A 291 44.49 -10.74 11.47
N TYR A 292 45.06 -10.77 10.26
CA TYR A 292 46.34 -11.45 10.02
C TYR A 292 47.47 -10.88 10.88
N TYR A 293 47.66 -9.55 10.88
CA TYR A 293 48.71 -8.92 11.67
C TYR A 293 48.45 -9.00 13.18
N ALA A 294 47.18 -8.93 13.60
CA ALA A 294 46.80 -9.15 14.99
C ALA A 294 47.20 -10.56 15.45
N MET A 295 46.88 -11.59 14.65
CA MET A 295 47.24 -12.98 14.96
C MET A 295 48.77 -13.20 14.94
N LEU A 296 49.47 -12.70 13.92
CA LEU A 296 50.89 -12.81 13.81
C LEU A 296 51.62 -12.14 14.99
N THR A 297 51.09 -11.00 15.48
CA THR A 297 51.59 -10.35 16.69
C THR A 297 51.44 -11.25 17.93
N ARG A 298 50.30 -11.90 18.09
CA ARG A 298 50.06 -12.85 19.20
C ARG A 298 50.98 -14.07 19.11
N ILE A 299 51.20 -14.60 17.94
CA ILE A 299 52.13 -15.72 17.70
C ILE A 299 53.55 -15.33 18.11
N TYR A 300 54.08 -14.20 17.62
CA TYR A 300 55.43 -13.76 17.94
C TYR A 300 55.60 -13.43 19.41
N LYS A 301 54.57 -12.90 20.04
CA LYS A 301 54.57 -12.66 21.50
C LYS A 301 54.64 -13.98 22.26
N ALA A 302 53.87 -15.00 21.88
CA ALA A 302 53.89 -16.32 22.50
C ALA A 302 55.21 -17.07 22.27
N ASP A 303 55.85 -16.86 21.10
CA ASP A 303 57.16 -17.40 20.74
C ASP A 303 58.33 -16.68 21.46
N GLY A 304 58.05 -15.54 22.14
CA GLY A 304 59.09 -14.71 22.77
C GLY A 304 59.84 -13.79 21.81
N SER A 305 59.46 -13.72 20.55
CA SER A 305 60.02 -12.89 19.49
C SER A 305 59.45 -11.47 19.57
N TYR A 306 59.76 -10.74 20.64
CA TYR A 306 59.10 -9.45 20.96
C TYR A 306 59.40 -8.35 19.93
N LYS A 307 60.51 -8.38 19.24
CA LYS A 307 60.85 -7.40 18.20
C LYS A 307 59.91 -7.56 17.01
N GLU A 308 59.78 -8.75 16.54
CA GLU A 308 58.87 -9.13 15.44
C GLU A 308 57.40 -8.87 15.83
N ALA A 309 57.04 -9.14 17.08
CA ALA A 309 55.74 -8.83 17.60
C ALA A 309 55.44 -7.32 17.58
N LEU A 310 56.42 -6.46 17.89
CA LEU A 310 56.27 -5.01 17.81
C LEU A 310 56.11 -4.54 16.36
N GLU A 311 56.93 -5.04 15.46
CA GLU A 311 56.86 -4.70 14.02
C GLU A 311 55.51 -5.07 13.42
N THR A 312 54.96 -6.24 13.76
CA THR A 312 53.65 -6.68 13.29
C THR A 312 52.49 -5.91 13.95
N TYR A 313 52.63 -5.53 15.21
CA TYR A 313 51.68 -4.67 15.91
C TYR A 313 51.61 -3.26 15.30
N GLU A 314 52.75 -2.71 14.87
CA GLU A 314 52.76 -1.42 14.14
C GLU A 314 52.04 -1.51 12.79
N GLN A 315 52.17 -2.64 12.07
CA GLN A 315 51.39 -2.85 10.83
C GLN A 315 49.90 -2.99 11.11
N TYR A 316 49.50 -3.73 12.15
CA TYR A 316 48.15 -3.82 12.63
C TYR A 316 47.54 -2.43 12.91
N ASN A 317 48.24 -1.60 13.71
CA ASN A 317 47.75 -0.25 14.05
C ASN A 317 47.60 0.64 12.79
N LYS A 318 48.55 0.60 11.85
CA LYS A 318 48.42 1.37 10.61
C LYS A 318 47.17 1.01 9.78
N ILE A 319 46.73 -0.26 9.83
CA ILE A 319 45.55 -0.71 9.11
C ILE A 319 44.30 -0.30 9.90
N THR A 320 44.28 -0.50 11.24
CA THR A 320 43.12 -0.19 12.07
C THR A 320 42.88 1.30 12.24
N ASP A 321 43.94 2.13 12.32
CA ASP A 321 43.80 3.59 12.34
C ASP A 321 43.15 4.15 11.05
N SER A 322 43.20 3.39 9.95
CA SER A 322 42.53 3.76 8.69
C SER A 322 41.05 3.39 8.64
N LEU A 323 40.59 2.58 9.60
CA LEU A 323 39.21 2.14 9.70
C LEU A 323 38.55 2.97 10.83
N ASP A 324 37.71 3.91 10.42
CA ASP A 324 36.94 4.73 11.37
C ASP A 324 35.77 3.95 11.96
N PHE A 325 36.08 2.90 12.75
CA PHE A 325 35.06 2.03 13.36
C PHE A 325 34.08 2.79 14.26
N ALA A 326 34.53 3.91 14.86
CA ALA A 326 33.65 4.71 15.70
C ALA A 326 32.60 5.45 14.87
N ALA A 327 32.98 6.00 13.73
CA ALA A 327 32.05 6.65 12.80
C ALA A 327 31.02 5.66 12.25
N LEU A 328 31.48 4.47 11.83
CA LEU A 328 30.57 3.41 11.32
C LEU A 328 29.55 2.97 12.37
N LYS A 329 29.96 2.80 13.63
CA LYS A 329 29.04 2.47 14.72
C LYS A 329 28.06 3.61 15.00
N GLN A 330 28.52 4.85 14.92
CA GLN A 330 27.68 6.04 15.14
C GLN A 330 26.63 6.18 14.05
N ASP A 331 26.99 5.91 12.79
CA ASP A 331 26.07 6.03 11.65
C ASP A 331 24.92 5.03 11.71
N THR A 332 25.16 3.76 12.08
CA THR A 332 24.07 2.77 12.24
C THR A 332 23.17 3.05 13.43
N GLN A 333 23.73 3.49 14.56
CA GLN A 333 22.91 3.92 15.69
C GLN A 333 22.04 5.11 15.29
N PHE A 334 22.58 6.04 14.50
CA PHE A 334 21.86 7.19 14.00
C PHE A 334 20.70 6.79 13.09
N ILE A 335 20.90 5.84 12.16
CA ILE A 335 19.84 5.33 11.28
C ILE A 335 18.72 4.69 12.09
N GLU A 336 19.06 3.85 13.08
CA GLU A 336 18.07 3.21 13.94
C GLU A 336 17.35 4.23 14.82
N GLU A 337 18.07 5.17 15.43
CA GLU A 337 17.48 6.24 16.24
C GLU A 337 16.58 7.14 15.38
N ARG A 338 17.02 7.49 14.14
CA ARG A 338 16.20 8.24 13.18
C ARG A 338 14.91 7.48 12.86
N HIS A 339 15.01 6.19 12.53
CA HIS A 339 13.84 5.38 12.23
C HIS A 339 12.90 5.27 13.44
N GLN A 340 13.42 5.07 14.65
CA GLN A 340 12.63 5.05 15.89
C GLN A 340 11.96 6.41 16.16
N LEU A 341 12.65 7.51 15.87
CA LEU A 341 12.09 8.86 15.97
C LEU A 341 10.99 9.10 14.92
N GLU A 342 11.19 8.63 13.69
CA GLU A 342 10.20 8.70 12.63
C GLU A 342 8.95 7.87 12.97
N LEU A 343 9.12 6.64 13.48
CA LEU A 343 8.02 5.80 13.96
C LEU A 343 7.26 6.45 15.11
N LYS A 344 7.98 7.01 16.09
CA LYS A 344 7.36 7.76 17.19
C LYS A 344 6.60 8.98 16.67
N ALA A 345 7.19 9.74 15.75
CA ALA A 345 6.55 10.89 15.13
C ALA A 345 5.29 10.49 14.35
N LEU A 346 5.34 9.35 13.65
CA LEU A 346 4.18 8.79 12.93
C LEU A 346 3.08 8.35 13.91
N GLN A 347 3.44 7.64 14.98
CA GLN A 347 2.52 7.23 16.04
C GLN A 347 1.89 8.44 16.76
N GLU A 348 2.70 9.47 17.06
CA GLU A 348 2.20 10.72 17.63
C GLU A 348 1.25 11.45 16.67
N LYS A 349 1.56 11.46 15.36
CA LYS A 349 0.71 12.04 14.34
C LYS A 349 -0.62 11.28 14.24
N GLU A 350 -0.57 9.95 14.23
CA GLU A 350 -1.77 9.11 14.27
C GLU A 350 -2.58 9.29 15.55
N ALA A 351 -1.91 9.40 16.71
CA ALA A 351 -2.56 9.68 17.98
C ALA A 351 -3.25 11.05 17.97
N LYS A 352 -2.59 12.09 17.42
CA LYS A 352 -3.16 13.42 17.24
C LYS A 352 -4.37 13.40 16.30
N ILE A 353 -4.26 12.67 15.16
CA ILE A 353 -5.38 12.50 14.22
C ILE A 353 -6.54 11.76 14.89
N ARG A 354 -6.26 10.69 15.64
CA ARG A 354 -7.26 9.92 16.40
C ARG A 354 -7.94 10.78 17.44
N THR A 355 -7.16 11.57 18.18
CA THR A 355 -7.67 12.50 19.20
C THR A 355 -8.51 13.60 18.55
N ALA A 356 -8.05 14.18 17.43
CA ALA A 356 -8.82 15.17 16.68
C ALA A 356 -10.13 14.58 16.15
N LEU A 357 -10.13 13.36 15.63
CA LEU A 357 -11.34 12.64 15.19
C LEU A 357 -12.32 12.41 16.35
N ILE A 358 -11.83 11.99 17.50
CA ILE A 358 -12.65 11.82 18.71
C ILE A 358 -13.26 13.16 19.15
N CYS A 359 -12.47 14.23 19.13
CA CYS A 359 -12.95 15.58 19.44
C CYS A 359 -14.01 16.06 18.42
N ILE A 360 -13.80 15.79 17.13
CA ILE A 360 -14.78 16.12 16.07
C ILE A 360 -16.07 15.31 16.28
N ILE A 361 -15.97 14.01 16.57
CA ILE A 361 -17.14 13.17 16.86
C ILE A 361 -17.86 13.66 18.11
N ALA A 362 -17.13 13.99 19.18
CA ALA A 362 -17.70 14.54 20.41
C ALA A 362 -18.41 15.88 20.17
N LEU A 363 -17.80 16.77 19.37
CA LEU A 363 -18.41 18.02 18.92
C LEU A 363 -19.68 17.79 18.10
N LEU A 364 -19.65 16.83 17.17
CA LEU A 364 -20.83 16.47 16.37
C LEU A 364 -21.95 15.91 17.25
N VAL A 365 -21.62 15.04 18.22
CA VAL A 365 -22.58 14.51 19.19
C VAL A 365 -23.14 15.63 20.05
N ALA A 366 -22.30 16.55 20.53
CA ALA A 366 -22.74 17.72 21.30
C ALA A 366 -23.64 18.64 20.46
N LEU A 367 -23.28 18.89 19.20
CA LEU A 367 -24.10 19.66 18.25
C LEU A 367 -25.45 18.98 17.98
N ILE A 368 -25.44 17.65 17.82
CA ILE A 368 -26.67 16.85 17.66
C ILE A 368 -27.53 16.95 18.94
N ALA A 369 -26.89 16.80 20.11
CA ALA A 369 -27.61 16.94 21.41
C ALA A 369 -28.19 18.34 21.58
N ILE A 370 -27.40 19.39 21.29
CA ILE A 370 -27.86 20.78 21.30
C ILE A 370 -28.98 20.99 20.27
N TYR A 371 -28.83 20.38 19.08
CA TYR A 371 -29.86 20.43 18.05
C TYR A 371 -31.16 19.74 18.53
N LEU A 372 -31.06 18.56 19.15
CA LEU A 372 -32.19 17.82 19.69
C LEU A 372 -32.87 18.57 20.86
N ILE A 373 -32.07 19.14 21.76
CA ILE A 373 -32.57 19.98 22.86
C ILE A 373 -33.24 21.25 22.32
N ARG A 374 -32.62 21.93 21.37
CA ARG A 374 -33.22 23.10 20.70
C ARG A 374 -34.45 22.71 19.89
N LYS A 375 -34.48 21.50 19.31
CA LYS A 375 -35.66 20.97 18.62
C LYS A 375 -36.78 20.70 19.60
N GLN A 376 -36.50 20.10 20.78
CA GLN A 376 -37.50 19.90 21.83
C GLN A 376 -37.99 21.21 22.44
N LEU A 377 -37.13 22.18 22.66
CA LEU A 377 -37.51 23.52 23.10
C LEU A 377 -38.28 24.28 22.02
N LYS A 378 -37.93 24.11 20.74
CA LYS A 378 -38.64 24.71 19.60
C LYS A 378 -39.97 24.03 19.33
N ILE A 379 -40.15 22.74 19.63
CA ILE A 379 -41.43 22.05 19.43
C ILE A 379 -42.52 22.73 20.27
N ARG A 380 -42.22 23.16 21.50
CA ARG A 380 -43.19 23.90 22.36
C ARG A 380 -43.45 25.35 21.92
N THR A 381 -42.48 25.97 21.15
CA THR A 381 -42.68 27.31 20.61
C THR A 381 -43.00 27.32 19.11
N ALA A 382 -42.81 26.16 18.42
CA ALA A 382 -42.91 26.04 16.97
C ALA A 382 -44.30 25.66 16.45
N GLU A 383 -45.22 25.17 17.33
CA GLU A 383 -46.61 24.95 16.89
C GLU A 383 -47.27 26.25 16.39
N LYS A 384 -46.95 27.38 17.01
CA LYS A 384 -47.44 28.69 16.52
C LYS A 384 -46.67 29.20 15.30
N LYS A 385 -45.30 28.97 15.23
CA LYS A 385 -44.50 29.45 14.11
C LYS A 385 -44.63 28.57 12.86
N GLN A 386 -44.86 27.27 13.05
CA GLN A 386 -45.05 26.34 11.94
C GLN A 386 -46.37 26.64 11.20
N LEU A 387 -47.42 27.01 11.96
CA LEU A 387 -48.68 27.46 11.38
C LEU A 387 -48.52 28.74 10.54
N GLU A 388 -47.63 29.64 10.97
CA GLU A 388 -47.39 30.91 10.28
C GLU A 388 -46.52 30.74 9.04
N ILE A 389 -45.53 29.78 9.06
CA ILE A 389 -44.71 29.43 7.93
C ILE A 389 -45.50 28.63 6.89
N GLU A 390 -46.34 27.66 7.35
CA GLU A 390 -47.27 26.96 6.47
C GLU A 390 -48.25 27.95 5.83
N LYS A 391 -48.78 28.88 6.61
CA LYS A 391 -49.66 29.91 6.08
C LYS A 391 -48.97 30.77 5.00
N LYS A 392 -47.73 31.23 5.24
CA LYS A 392 -46.96 32.00 4.23
C LYS A 392 -46.62 31.16 3.00
N ARG A 393 -46.27 29.85 3.21
CA ARG A 393 -46.00 28.93 2.11
C ARG A 393 -47.26 28.65 1.29
N TYR A 394 -48.40 28.49 1.97
CA TYR A 394 -49.69 28.35 1.28
C TYR A 394 -50.07 29.63 0.53
N GLU A 395 -49.83 30.81 1.13
CA GLU A 395 -50.09 32.10 0.48
C GLU A 395 -49.21 32.26 -0.76
N GLN A 396 -47.93 31.83 -0.72
CA GLN A 396 -47.02 31.91 -1.85
C GLN A 396 -47.37 30.88 -2.92
N LEU A 397 -47.65 29.64 -2.54
CA LEU A 397 -48.08 28.58 -3.46
C LEU A 397 -49.41 28.93 -4.14
N TYR A 398 -50.29 29.59 -3.40
CA TYR A 398 -51.55 30.08 -3.93
C TYR A 398 -51.33 31.21 -4.97
N ALA A 399 -50.43 32.15 -4.68
CA ALA A 399 -50.07 33.19 -5.62
C ALA A 399 -49.41 32.64 -6.90
N ASP A 400 -48.48 31.71 -6.75
CA ASP A 400 -47.79 31.05 -7.87
C ASP A 400 -48.79 30.19 -8.67
N ALA A 401 -49.72 29.48 -8.00
CA ALA A 401 -50.76 28.70 -8.66
C ALA A 401 -51.72 29.57 -9.48
N ILE A 402 -52.08 30.76 -8.97
CA ILE A 402 -52.88 31.71 -9.74
C ILE A 402 -52.12 32.21 -10.95
N ALA A 403 -50.84 32.59 -10.81
CA ALA A 403 -50.04 33.10 -11.89
C ALA A 403 -49.84 32.06 -13.00
N GLU A 404 -49.59 30.78 -12.60
CA GLU A 404 -49.47 29.66 -13.54
C GLU A 404 -50.80 29.35 -14.23
N ARG A 405 -51.94 29.35 -13.46
CA ARG A 405 -53.27 29.18 -14.03
C ARG A 405 -53.56 30.22 -15.10
N ASP A 406 -53.27 31.50 -14.82
CA ASP A 406 -53.54 32.58 -15.74
C ASP A 406 -52.67 32.47 -17.01
N ALA A 407 -51.41 32.04 -16.89
CA ALA A 407 -50.51 31.78 -18.00
C ALA A 407 -51.03 30.59 -18.86
N LEU A 408 -51.39 29.47 -18.23
CA LEU A 408 -51.91 28.28 -18.92
C LEU A 408 -53.26 28.53 -19.55
N THR A 409 -54.12 29.36 -18.96
CA THR A 409 -55.41 29.74 -19.51
C THR A 409 -55.23 30.54 -20.83
N LYS A 410 -54.30 31.47 -20.87
CA LYS A 410 -53.95 32.21 -22.09
C LYS A 410 -53.47 31.27 -23.21
N MET A 411 -52.69 30.21 -22.84
CA MET A 411 -52.22 29.23 -23.81
C MET A 411 -53.36 28.37 -24.42
N ILE A 412 -54.39 28.02 -23.65
CA ILE A 412 -55.54 27.26 -24.15
C ILE A 412 -56.37 28.12 -25.10
N GLU A 413 -56.46 29.43 -24.87
CA GLU A 413 -57.18 30.38 -25.73
C GLU A 413 -56.46 30.61 -27.06
N ASP A 414 -55.17 30.31 -27.14
CA ASP A 414 -54.39 30.41 -28.36
C ASP A 414 -54.77 29.31 -29.35
N SER A 415 -55.30 29.70 -30.53
CA SER A 415 -55.74 28.78 -31.57
C SER A 415 -54.60 28.03 -32.26
N SER A 416 -53.34 28.40 -32.01
CA SER A 416 -52.16 27.79 -32.58
C SER A 416 -51.69 26.50 -31.85
N VAL A 417 -52.17 26.25 -30.65
CA VAL A 417 -51.77 25.10 -29.81
C VAL A 417 -52.51 23.84 -30.18
N LYS A 418 -51.77 22.73 -30.42
CA LYS A 418 -52.34 21.41 -30.79
C LYS A 418 -53.23 20.84 -29.67
N ASP A 419 -54.25 20.06 -30.06
CA ASP A 419 -55.23 19.49 -29.12
C ASP A 419 -54.63 18.53 -28.09
N GLU A 420 -53.57 17.81 -28.41
CA GLU A 420 -52.83 16.94 -27.48
C GLU A 420 -52.15 17.76 -26.40
N THR A 421 -51.57 18.91 -26.75
CA THR A 421 -50.96 19.87 -25.84
C THR A 421 -52.00 20.52 -24.93
N LYS A 422 -53.20 20.84 -25.47
CA LYS A 422 -54.31 21.37 -24.67
C LYS A 422 -54.82 20.37 -23.62
N ALA A 423 -54.70 19.04 -23.87
CA ALA A 423 -55.11 18.01 -22.91
C ALA A 423 -54.19 18.02 -21.65
N VAL A 424 -52.88 18.07 -21.85
CA VAL A 424 -51.90 18.13 -20.74
C VAL A 424 -52.04 19.44 -19.93
N ILE A 425 -52.26 20.55 -20.62
CA ILE A 425 -52.51 21.84 -19.97
C ILE A 425 -53.80 21.82 -19.13
N ARG A 426 -54.86 21.16 -19.63
CA ARG A 426 -56.14 21.03 -18.90
C ARG A 426 -55.99 20.22 -17.61
N GLU A 427 -55.27 19.11 -17.66
CA GLU A 427 -55.02 18.28 -16.46
C GLU A 427 -54.28 19.08 -15.38
N ARG A 428 -53.24 19.82 -15.77
CA ARG A 428 -52.48 20.69 -14.88
C ARG A 428 -53.35 21.85 -14.32
N LEU A 429 -54.20 22.44 -15.14
CA LEU A 429 -55.17 23.46 -14.71
C LEU A 429 -56.17 22.89 -13.71
N GLU A 430 -56.58 21.64 -13.84
CA GLU A 430 -57.49 21.00 -12.90
C GLU A 430 -56.88 20.86 -11.51
N VAL A 431 -55.59 20.43 -11.41
CA VAL A 431 -54.87 20.34 -10.14
C VAL A 431 -54.65 21.70 -9.52
N LEU A 432 -54.27 22.71 -10.30
CA LEU A 432 -54.10 24.08 -9.86
C LEU A 432 -55.41 24.66 -9.32
N ASN A 433 -56.53 24.44 -10.02
CA ASN A 433 -57.85 24.87 -9.56
C ASN A 433 -58.26 24.17 -8.25
N LYS A 434 -57.93 22.87 -8.05
CA LYS A 434 -58.16 22.18 -6.77
C LYS A 434 -57.43 22.83 -5.62
N VAL A 435 -56.14 23.23 -5.82
CA VAL A 435 -55.34 23.96 -4.80
C VAL A 435 -55.98 25.32 -4.49
N ILE A 436 -56.39 26.07 -5.51
CA ILE A 436 -57.00 27.37 -5.34
C ILE A 436 -58.33 27.27 -4.57
N ILE A 437 -59.20 26.30 -4.94
CA ILE A 437 -60.48 26.08 -4.29
C ILE A 437 -60.30 25.63 -2.83
N SER A 438 -59.35 24.74 -2.55
CA SER A 438 -59.09 24.27 -1.19
C SER A 438 -58.61 25.38 -0.27
N HIS A 439 -57.89 26.37 -0.80
CA HIS A 439 -57.46 27.55 -0.01
C HIS A 439 -58.66 28.46 0.35
N ILE A 440 -59.59 28.62 -0.59
CA ILE A 440 -60.80 29.43 -0.35
C ILE A 440 -61.74 28.77 0.66
N THR A 441 -61.77 27.42 0.66
CA THR A 441 -62.72 26.68 1.55
C THR A 441 -62.12 26.37 2.93
N ASP A 442 -60.87 26.71 3.19
CA ASP A 442 -60.15 26.55 4.48
C ASP A 442 -60.19 25.12 5.06
N THR A 443 -60.30 24.10 4.21
CA THR A 443 -60.31 22.70 4.63
C THR A 443 -58.90 22.08 4.53
N SER A 444 -58.24 21.88 5.70
CA SER A 444 -56.85 21.41 5.79
C SER A 444 -56.58 20.07 5.10
N SER A 445 -57.57 19.17 5.02
CA SER A 445 -57.42 17.88 4.33
C SER A 445 -57.45 17.99 2.79
N ALA A 446 -58.26 18.92 2.27
CA ALA A 446 -58.35 19.18 0.84
C ALA A 446 -57.05 19.85 0.31
N ASN A 447 -56.46 20.77 1.11
CA ASN A 447 -55.18 21.39 0.80
C ASN A 447 -54.07 20.36 0.71
N LYS A 448 -53.98 19.44 1.69
CA LYS A 448 -52.95 18.40 1.70
C LYS A 448 -53.04 17.47 0.51
N LYS A 449 -54.26 17.07 0.13
CA LYS A 449 -54.45 16.18 -1.05
C LYS A 449 -54.16 16.90 -2.35
N ALA A 450 -54.63 18.12 -2.53
CA ALA A 450 -54.33 18.92 -3.73
C ALA A 450 -52.86 19.24 -3.87
N PHE A 451 -52.16 19.48 -2.73
CA PHE A 451 -50.72 19.65 -2.69
C PHE A 451 -49.98 18.38 -3.11
N GLN A 452 -50.39 17.22 -2.61
CA GLN A 452 -49.80 15.92 -3.00
C GLN A 452 -50.01 15.61 -4.48
N GLU A 453 -51.15 15.97 -5.03
CA GLU A 453 -51.42 15.80 -6.48
C GLU A 453 -50.52 16.73 -7.31
N LEU A 454 -50.26 17.97 -6.84
CA LEU A 454 -49.33 18.88 -7.49
C LEU A 454 -47.86 18.40 -7.35
N GLU A 455 -47.46 17.95 -6.17
CA GLU A 455 -46.13 17.34 -5.97
C GLU A 455 -45.93 16.09 -6.86
N ALA A 456 -46.95 15.25 -6.98
CA ALA A 456 -46.90 14.06 -7.84
C ALA A 456 -46.76 14.44 -9.30
N LEU A 457 -47.45 15.50 -9.76
CA LEU A 457 -47.36 16.00 -11.13
C LEU A 457 -45.95 16.56 -11.45
N VAL A 458 -45.38 17.29 -10.49
CA VAL A 458 -43.99 17.81 -10.64
C VAL A 458 -42.96 16.68 -10.54
N ALA A 459 -43.24 15.64 -9.75
CA ALA A 459 -42.37 14.48 -9.62
C ALA A 459 -42.49 13.52 -10.82
N ASP A 460 -43.61 13.56 -11.57
CA ASP A 460 -43.72 12.85 -12.85
C ASP A 460 -42.78 13.50 -13.88
N ARG A 461 -41.65 12.83 -14.07
CA ARG A 461 -40.49 13.32 -14.83
C ARG A 461 -40.87 13.71 -16.28
N ASP A 462 -41.61 12.89 -16.94
CA ASP A 462 -41.92 13.10 -18.37
C ASP A 462 -42.96 14.22 -18.54
N SER A 463 -43.96 14.26 -17.68
CA SER A 463 -44.95 15.38 -17.62
C SER A 463 -44.27 16.70 -17.22
N PHE A 464 -43.31 16.66 -16.28
CA PHE A 464 -42.54 17.86 -15.90
C PHE A 464 -41.70 18.38 -17.06
N ILE A 465 -40.96 17.51 -17.74
CA ILE A 465 -40.11 17.90 -18.88
C ILE A 465 -40.97 18.49 -20.00
N GLU A 466 -42.05 17.82 -20.34
CA GLU A 466 -43.00 18.25 -21.35
C GLU A 466 -43.69 19.58 -21.00
N SER A 467 -44.20 19.71 -19.79
CA SER A 467 -44.79 20.96 -19.30
C SER A 467 -43.80 22.12 -19.21
N THR A 468 -42.54 21.82 -18.87
CA THR A 468 -41.46 22.82 -18.84
C THR A 468 -41.17 23.31 -20.27
N ARG A 469 -41.04 22.42 -21.22
CA ARG A 469 -40.88 22.75 -22.65
C ARG A 469 -42.04 23.61 -23.16
N LEU A 470 -43.28 23.17 -22.91
CA LEU A 470 -44.49 23.87 -23.33
C LEU A 470 -44.60 25.27 -22.72
N THR A 471 -44.21 25.41 -21.45
CA THR A 471 -44.17 26.72 -20.76
C THR A 471 -43.18 27.65 -21.43
N ILE A 472 -42.00 27.16 -21.77
CA ILE A 472 -40.97 27.95 -22.46
C ILE A 472 -41.36 28.26 -23.89
N GLU A 473 -41.92 27.28 -24.63
CA GLU A 473 -42.41 27.46 -26.02
C GLU A 473 -43.55 28.48 -26.08
N GLY A 474 -44.43 28.50 -25.06
CA GLY A 474 -45.51 29.48 -24.96
C GLY A 474 -45.05 30.89 -24.61
N ASN A 475 -44.03 31.01 -23.74
CA ASN A 475 -43.53 32.31 -23.30
C ASN A 475 -42.45 32.90 -24.25
N ASN A 476 -41.70 32.02 -24.93
CA ASN A 476 -40.65 32.44 -25.88
C ASN A 476 -40.58 31.46 -27.06
N PRO A 477 -41.55 31.51 -28.00
CA PRO A 477 -41.59 30.64 -29.15
C PRO A 477 -40.36 30.80 -30.07
N GLU A 478 -39.78 32.00 -30.12
CA GLU A 478 -38.61 32.30 -30.95
C GLU A 478 -37.37 31.53 -30.45
N PHE A 479 -37.21 31.38 -29.12
CA PHE A 479 -36.15 30.57 -28.54
C PHE A 479 -36.21 29.11 -29.00
N ILE A 480 -37.37 28.48 -28.93
CA ILE A 480 -37.55 27.08 -29.40
C ILE A 480 -37.34 26.98 -30.92
N ALA A 481 -37.84 27.95 -31.70
CA ALA A 481 -37.59 28.01 -33.13
C ALA A 481 -36.11 28.16 -33.48
N ALA A 482 -35.36 28.96 -32.72
CA ALA A 482 -33.93 29.13 -32.90
C ALA A 482 -33.17 27.83 -32.63
N LEU A 483 -33.52 27.10 -31.55
CA LEU A 483 -32.93 25.77 -31.25
C LEU A 483 -33.22 24.74 -32.34
N LYS A 484 -34.47 24.70 -32.87
CA LYS A 484 -34.85 23.83 -33.98
C LYS A 484 -34.08 24.17 -35.25
N LYS A 485 -33.87 25.47 -35.55
CA LYS A 485 -33.11 25.92 -36.70
C LYS A 485 -31.62 25.52 -36.62
N GLN A 486 -31.05 25.44 -35.43
CA GLN A 486 -29.69 24.92 -35.19
C GLN A 486 -29.59 23.38 -35.25
N GLY A 487 -30.68 22.67 -35.60
CA GLY A 487 -30.68 21.22 -35.77
C GLY A 487 -30.70 20.42 -34.48
N LEU A 488 -31.16 20.99 -33.36
CA LEU A 488 -31.36 20.26 -32.14
C LEU A 488 -32.57 19.35 -32.21
N THR A 489 -32.45 18.14 -31.68
CA THR A 489 -33.57 17.16 -31.54
C THR A 489 -34.51 17.58 -30.41
N ASP A 490 -35.72 17.00 -30.37
CA ASP A 490 -36.68 17.27 -29.29
C ASP A 490 -36.12 16.92 -27.90
N GLU A 491 -35.32 15.85 -27.77
CA GLU A 491 -34.65 15.49 -26.52
C GLU A 491 -33.61 16.54 -26.12
N GLU A 492 -32.80 17.04 -27.05
CA GLU A 492 -31.81 18.10 -26.82
C GLU A 492 -32.50 19.42 -26.44
N ILE A 493 -33.62 19.74 -27.06
CA ILE A 493 -34.44 20.92 -26.74
C ILE A 493 -34.98 20.80 -25.31
N ASN A 494 -35.48 19.62 -24.92
CA ASN A 494 -35.90 19.35 -23.55
C ASN A 494 -34.77 19.61 -22.53
N ILE A 495 -33.56 19.16 -22.83
CA ILE A 495 -32.38 19.43 -22.00
C ILE A 495 -32.07 20.94 -21.94
N CYS A 496 -32.15 21.65 -23.05
CA CYS A 496 -31.97 23.12 -23.12
C CYS A 496 -33.01 23.81 -22.22
N CYS A 497 -34.27 23.41 -22.28
CA CYS A 497 -35.33 23.96 -21.44
C CYS A 497 -35.05 23.73 -19.94
N LEU A 498 -34.54 22.57 -19.55
CA LEU A 498 -34.15 22.30 -18.16
C LEU A 498 -32.98 23.18 -17.68
N TYR A 499 -32.02 23.49 -18.57
CA TYR A 499 -30.96 24.45 -18.24
C TYR A 499 -31.51 25.88 -18.08
N VAL A 500 -32.47 26.28 -18.88
CA VAL A 500 -33.10 27.63 -18.82
C VAL A 500 -33.80 27.84 -17.49
N ILE A 501 -34.57 26.86 -16.99
CA ILE A 501 -35.24 26.96 -15.68
C ILE A 501 -34.29 26.90 -14.48
N GLY A 502 -32.97 26.71 -14.70
CA GLY A 502 -31.98 26.80 -13.63
C GLY A 502 -31.41 25.51 -13.12
N LEU A 503 -31.78 24.36 -13.66
CA LEU A 503 -31.18 23.10 -13.28
C LEU A 503 -29.71 23.02 -13.72
N LYS A 504 -28.86 22.44 -12.86
CA LYS A 504 -27.45 22.18 -13.18
C LYS A 504 -27.31 20.85 -13.89
N GLY A 505 -26.26 20.65 -14.68
CA GLY A 505 -26.04 19.39 -15.40
C GLY A 505 -26.10 18.14 -14.53
N LYS A 506 -25.64 18.23 -13.26
CA LYS A 506 -25.74 17.12 -12.28
C LYS A 506 -27.22 16.77 -11.96
N ASP A 507 -28.04 17.79 -11.78
CA ASP A 507 -29.46 17.64 -11.44
C ASP A 507 -30.24 17.12 -12.63
N ILE A 508 -29.97 17.65 -13.84
CA ILE A 508 -30.55 17.18 -15.11
C ILE A 508 -30.19 15.71 -15.34
N LYS A 509 -28.91 15.32 -15.14
CA LYS A 509 -28.49 13.92 -15.26
C LYS A 509 -29.29 13.00 -14.34
N THR A 510 -29.46 13.40 -13.09
CA THR A 510 -30.22 12.62 -12.10
C THR A 510 -31.70 12.58 -12.46
N TYR A 511 -32.26 13.70 -12.89
CA TYR A 511 -33.68 13.84 -13.21
C TYR A 511 -34.07 13.10 -14.50
N THR A 512 -33.23 13.17 -15.53
CA THR A 512 -33.48 12.50 -16.82
C THR A 512 -33.02 11.05 -16.87
N ASN A 513 -32.28 10.57 -15.83
CA ASN A 513 -31.64 9.25 -15.78
C ASN A 513 -30.75 8.95 -17.00
N GLN A 514 -30.20 9.97 -17.63
CA GLN A 514 -29.38 9.84 -18.84
C GLN A 514 -27.90 9.72 -18.46
N SER A 515 -27.31 8.55 -18.66
CA SER A 515 -25.89 8.29 -18.40
C SER A 515 -24.95 9.11 -19.30
N ARG A 516 -25.42 9.59 -20.44
CA ARG A 516 -24.64 10.31 -21.47
C ARG A 516 -24.89 11.82 -21.54
N LEU A 517 -25.49 12.43 -20.52
CA LEU A 517 -25.83 13.85 -20.54
C LEU A 517 -24.65 14.78 -20.88
N TYR A 518 -23.44 14.45 -20.43
CA TYR A 518 -22.24 15.26 -20.73
C TYR A 518 -21.89 15.21 -22.22
N ILE A 519 -22.09 14.07 -22.89
CA ILE A 519 -21.89 13.93 -24.34
C ILE A 519 -22.94 14.76 -25.07
N GLN A 520 -24.22 14.63 -24.69
CA GLN A 520 -25.32 15.41 -25.28
C GLN A 520 -25.13 16.92 -25.05
N SER A 521 -24.66 17.34 -23.88
CA SER A 521 -24.36 18.74 -23.61
C SER A 521 -23.21 19.26 -24.49
N ALA A 522 -22.21 18.41 -24.80
CA ALA A 522 -21.14 18.75 -25.72
C ALA A 522 -21.66 18.83 -27.18
N GLU A 523 -22.54 17.91 -27.58
CA GLU A 523 -23.21 17.94 -28.90
C GLU A 523 -24.10 19.18 -29.06
N ILE A 524 -24.87 19.54 -28.03
CA ILE A 524 -25.66 20.78 -28.00
C ILE A 524 -24.76 21.99 -28.16
N ARG A 525 -23.63 22.07 -27.41
CA ARG A 525 -22.64 23.16 -27.55
C ARG A 525 -22.13 23.27 -28.98
N HIS A 526 -21.76 22.15 -29.59
CA HIS A 526 -21.26 22.12 -30.95
C HIS A 526 -22.32 22.62 -31.96
N LYS A 527 -23.58 22.17 -31.83
CA LYS A 527 -24.68 22.62 -32.68
C LYS A 527 -25.00 24.08 -32.52
N LEU A 528 -24.81 24.65 -31.34
CA LEU A 528 -24.95 26.07 -31.04
C LEU A 528 -23.71 26.89 -31.40
N GLY A 529 -22.67 26.31 -31.99
CA GLY A 529 -21.43 26.99 -32.38
C GLY A 529 -20.55 27.43 -31.24
N LEU A 530 -20.70 26.86 -30.03
CA LEU A 530 -19.92 27.18 -28.82
C LEU A 530 -18.64 26.37 -28.76
N THR A 531 -17.52 27.03 -28.53
CA THR A 531 -16.19 26.44 -28.29
C THR A 531 -15.96 26.15 -26.81
N GLU A 532 -14.84 25.49 -26.46
CA GLU A 532 -14.48 25.24 -25.06
C GLU A 532 -14.26 26.48 -24.22
N ASN A 533 -13.87 27.60 -24.85
CA ASN A 533 -13.57 28.88 -24.19
C ASN A 533 -14.80 29.82 -24.07
N ASP A 534 -15.95 29.40 -24.62
CA ASP A 534 -17.16 30.21 -24.55
C ASP A 534 -17.91 29.98 -23.22
N THR A 535 -18.86 30.86 -22.95
CA THR A 535 -19.69 30.85 -21.75
C THR A 535 -20.31 29.46 -21.48
N ASN A 536 -20.59 29.16 -20.21
CA ASN A 536 -21.27 27.95 -19.82
C ASN A 536 -22.60 27.79 -20.56
N LEU A 537 -22.91 26.58 -21.04
CA LEU A 537 -24.10 26.25 -21.80
C LEU A 537 -25.39 26.80 -21.15
N SER A 538 -25.53 26.63 -19.81
CA SER A 538 -26.72 27.09 -19.11
C SER A 538 -26.85 28.62 -19.09
N ILE A 539 -25.73 29.34 -19.05
CA ILE A 539 -25.71 30.81 -19.12
C ILE A 539 -26.05 31.26 -20.54
N HIS A 540 -25.44 30.64 -21.55
CA HIS A 540 -25.72 30.93 -22.94
C HIS A 540 -27.19 30.74 -23.29
N LEU A 541 -27.78 29.59 -22.89
CA LEU A 541 -29.19 29.27 -23.14
C LEU A 541 -30.15 30.24 -22.44
N ARG A 542 -29.83 30.68 -21.21
CA ARG A 542 -30.63 31.69 -20.52
C ARG A 542 -30.55 33.04 -21.22
N ASN A 543 -29.36 33.45 -21.61
CA ASN A 543 -29.19 34.69 -22.36
C ASN A 543 -29.91 34.68 -23.71
N MET A 544 -29.94 33.51 -24.39
CA MET A 544 -30.74 33.31 -25.61
C MET A 544 -32.25 33.39 -25.35
N CYS A 545 -32.69 32.89 -24.18
CA CYS A 545 -34.09 32.90 -23.80
C CYS A 545 -34.55 34.29 -23.27
N GLU A 546 -33.66 35.06 -22.62
CA GLU A 546 -33.95 36.35 -22.01
C GLU A 546 -33.75 37.54 -23.01
N ASN A 547 -32.80 37.38 -23.93
CA ASN A 547 -32.57 38.41 -24.94
C ASN A 547 -33.39 38.05 -26.19
N GLU A 548 -34.31 38.94 -26.56
CA GLU A 548 -34.92 38.91 -27.89
C GLU A 548 -33.80 38.83 -28.94
N VAL A 549 -33.92 37.80 -29.76
CA VAL A 549 -32.92 37.46 -30.77
C VAL A 549 -32.66 38.68 -31.66
N CYS A 550 -31.43 39.26 -31.59
CA CYS A 550 -30.89 40.01 -32.73
C CYS A 550 -30.32 39.03 -33.76
#